data_b33291587e7f714becfc60558b7501cb
#
_entry.id   b33291587e7f714becfc60558b7501cb
#
_cell.length_a   1.000
_cell.length_b   1.000
_cell.length_c   1.000
_cell.angle_alpha   90.00
_cell.angle_beta   90.00
_cell.angle_gamma   90.00
#
_symmetry.space_group_name_H-M   'P 1'
#
loop_
_entity.id
_entity.type
_entity.pdbx_description
1 polymer ?
#
loop_
_entity_poly.entity_id
_entity_poly.type
_entity_poly.pdbx_seq_one_letter_code
_entity_poly.pdbx_strand_id
1 'polypeptide(L)'
;MGTLPPTLQEKKLRNICLILESFEEYYYFKRILEFPCFNGTYNVDIRNAKAASNIPSFFQAAYAKNFYEIVFVVCDKDRNPEQYVNIISKLDDILGPGKAKEIVIFTCPCTLQVILSHFGDVQLTTQAKKAARDDVQRLTDVANYDAHQDQLKTICSKIHYRSYEKMKQRIAQLSTCPDDIPSTNILSLFGYLESQNPQWIDGINERLSAED
;
A
#
# COMPACT_ATOMS: atom_id res chain seq x y z
N MET A 1 -20.78 46.71 -17.09
CA MET A 1 -20.58 45.95 -15.84
C MET A 1 -20.20 44.54 -16.22
N GLY A 2 -18.91 44.23 -16.19
CA GLY A 2 -18.42 42.88 -16.48
C GLY A 2 -18.59 42.00 -15.25
N THR A 3 -19.33 40.92 -15.38
CA THR A 3 -19.41 39.84 -14.37
C THR A 3 -18.04 39.16 -14.25
N LEU A 4 -17.47 39.23 -13.04
CA LEU A 4 -16.26 38.46 -12.70
C LEU A 4 -16.51 36.94 -12.99
N PRO A 5 -15.54 36.22 -13.57
CA PRO A 5 -15.66 34.79 -13.75
C PRO A 5 -15.82 34.10 -12.38
N PRO A 6 -16.54 32.96 -12.31
CA PRO A 6 -16.72 32.25 -11.06
C PRO A 6 -15.34 31.87 -10.50
N THR A 7 -15.11 32.27 -9.25
CA THR A 7 -13.92 31.87 -8.47
C THR A 7 -13.78 30.37 -8.55
N LEU A 8 -12.64 29.89 -9.05
CA LEU A 8 -12.23 28.50 -8.93
C LEU A 8 -12.30 28.14 -7.44
N GLN A 9 -13.32 27.40 -7.05
CA GLN A 9 -13.35 26.80 -5.73
C GLN A 9 -12.11 25.91 -5.64
N GLU A 10 -11.18 26.25 -4.76
CA GLU A 10 -10.03 25.38 -4.46
C GLU A 10 -10.60 24.01 -4.05
N LYS A 11 -10.39 23.02 -4.90
CA LYS A 11 -10.85 21.65 -4.64
C LYS A 11 -10.09 21.16 -3.41
N LYS A 12 -10.80 21.10 -2.27
CA LYS A 12 -10.20 20.59 -1.02
C LYS A 12 -9.76 19.15 -1.23
N LEU A 13 -8.47 18.89 -1.13
CA LEU A 13 -7.93 17.54 -1.20
C LEU A 13 -8.40 16.71 0.00
N ARG A 14 -8.75 15.45 -0.26
CA ARG A 14 -9.10 14.48 0.79
C ARG A 14 -7.81 13.92 1.40
N ASN A 15 -7.71 13.93 2.73
CA ASN A 15 -6.51 13.47 3.43
C ASN A 15 -6.57 11.96 3.70
N ILE A 16 -5.58 11.24 3.19
CA ILE A 16 -5.43 9.79 3.35
C ILE A 16 -4.12 9.52 4.07
N CYS A 17 -4.10 8.57 4.99
CA CYS A 17 -2.87 8.08 5.61
C CYS A 17 -2.62 6.61 5.20
N LEU A 18 -1.40 6.30 4.79
CA LEU A 18 -0.93 4.92 4.61
C LEU A 18 0.10 4.61 5.69
N ILE A 19 -0.21 3.66 6.56
CA ILE A 19 0.73 3.13 7.53
C ILE A 19 1.41 1.92 6.91
N LEU A 20 2.70 2.02 6.69
CA LEU A 20 3.53 1.08 5.96
C LEU A 20 4.40 0.31 6.96
N GLU A 21 4.46 -1.01 6.81
CA GLU A 21 5.13 -1.87 7.78
C GLU A 21 6.63 -1.56 7.91
N SER A 22 7.31 -1.45 6.77
CA SER A 22 8.76 -1.40 6.70
C SER A 22 9.30 -0.38 5.68
N PHE A 23 10.61 -0.39 5.46
CA PHE A 23 11.24 0.42 4.43
C PHE A 23 10.95 -0.05 3.00
N GLU A 24 10.55 -1.31 2.80
CA GLU A 24 10.22 -1.87 1.49
C GLU A 24 8.96 -1.17 0.95
N GLU A 25 7.88 -1.17 1.71
CA GLU A 25 6.65 -0.44 1.38
C GLU A 25 6.92 1.05 1.28
N TYR A 26 7.69 1.61 2.24
CA TYR A 26 7.93 3.05 2.30
C TYR A 26 8.58 3.59 1.03
N TYR A 27 9.67 2.98 0.56
CA TYR A 27 10.35 3.45 -0.65
C TYR A 27 9.53 3.17 -1.90
N TYR A 28 8.78 2.08 -1.92
CA TYR A 28 7.87 1.78 -3.00
C TYR A 28 6.75 2.83 -3.12
N PHE A 29 5.99 3.05 -2.07
CA PHE A 29 4.91 4.04 -2.08
C PHE A 29 5.43 5.46 -2.29
N LYS A 30 6.56 5.83 -1.69
CA LYS A 30 7.20 7.11 -1.95
C LYS A 30 7.47 7.32 -3.44
N ARG A 31 7.85 6.27 -4.17
CA ARG A 31 8.12 6.35 -5.60
C ARG A 31 6.87 6.40 -6.45
N ILE A 32 5.91 5.51 -6.21
CA ILE A 32 4.72 5.42 -7.08
C ILE A 32 3.77 6.61 -6.91
N LEU A 33 3.68 7.18 -5.72
CA LEU A 33 2.85 8.37 -5.46
C LEU A 33 3.34 9.64 -6.21
N GLU A 34 4.54 9.62 -6.78
CA GLU A 34 5.02 10.64 -7.71
C GLU A 34 4.40 10.51 -9.12
N PHE A 35 3.69 9.42 -9.40
CA PHE A 35 3.11 9.18 -10.72
C PHE A 35 1.87 10.04 -10.97
N PRO A 36 1.67 10.52 -12.21
CA PRO A 36 0.57 11.43 -12.53
C PRO A 36 -0.82 10.86 -12.25
N CYS A 37 -0.99 9.53 -12.24
CA CYS A 37 -2.27 8.87 -11.97
C CYS A 37 -2.75 9.05 -10.51
N PHE A 38 -1.85 9.39 -9.57
CA PHE A 38 -2.18 9.60 -8.16
C PHE A 38 -2.31 11.08 -7.77
N ASN A 39 -2.08 12.00 -8.71
CA ASN A 39 -2.09 13.42 -8.43
C ASN A 39 -3.49 14.05 -8.63
N GLY A 40 -3.91 14.88 -7.70
CA GLY A 40 -4.98 15.86 -7.88
C GLY A 40 -6.28 15.64 -7.13
N THR A 41 -6.51 14.51 -6.46
CA THR A 41 -7.73 14.28 -5.66
C THR A 41 -7.43 14.08 -4.18
N TYR A 42 -6.30 13.47 -3.87
CA TYR A 42 -5.93 13.06 -2.52
C TYR A 42 -4.61 13.66 -2.09
N ASN A 43 -4.53 14.00 -0.80
CA ASN A 43 -3.29 14.28 -0.09
C ASN A 43 -2.93 13.02 0.69
N VAL A 44 -1.93 12.27 0.22
CA VAL A 44 -1.54 10.97 0.77
C VAL A 44 -0.30 11.13 1.65
N ASP A 45 -0.48 10.99 2.97
CA ASP A 45 0.62 10.93 3.94
C ASP A 45 1.06 9.47 4.12
N ILE A 46 2.35 9.21 4.03
CA ILE A 46 2.93 7.87 4.22
C ILE A 46 3.75 7.82 5.51
N ARG A 47 3.48 6.83 6.35
CA ARG A 47 4.14 6.63 7.66
C ARG A 47 4.75 5.25 7.75
N ASN A 48 6.07 5.21 7.94
CA ASN A 48 6.77 3.96 8.17
C ASN A 48 6.68 3.55 9.64
N ALA A 49 6.00 2.45 9.93
CA ALA A 49 5.91 1.87 11.28
C ALA A 49 7.22 1.21 11.71
N LYS A 50 8.13 0.91 10.76
CA LYS A 50 9.44 0.27 10.94
C LYS A 50 9.40 -1.21 11.34
N ALA A 51 8.27 -1.69 11.83
CA ALA A 51 8.03 -3.09 12.15
C ALA A 51 6.52 -3.36 12.27
N ALA A 52 6.09 -4.57 11.94
CA ALA A 52 4.71 -5.01 12.05
C ALA A 52 4.11 -4.80 13.46
N SER A 53 4.90 -5.01 14.50
CA SER A 53 4.47 -4.81 15.89
C SER A 53 4.07 -3.37 16.24
N ASN A 54 4.55 -2.39 15.49
CA ASN A 54 4.26 -0.97 15.71
C ASN A 54 3.00 -0.50 14.95
N ILE A 55 2.52 -1.26 13.97
CA ILE A 55 1.38 -0.88 13.12
C ILE A 55 0.15 -0.48 13.96
N PRO A 56 -0.31 -1.26 14.96
CA PRO A 56 -1.50 -0.89 15.71
C PRO A 56 -1.39 0.45 16.45
N SER A 57 -0.23 0.76 17.02
CA SER A 57 -0.01 2.03 17.72
C SER A 57 0.05 3.22 16.74
N PHE A 58 0.66 3.06 15.57
CA PHE A 58 0.68 4.06 14.52
C PHE A 58 -0.72 4.30 13.96
N PHE A 59 -1.50 3.22 13.76
CA PHE A 59 -2.89 3.31 13.33
C PHE A 59 -3.74 4.07 14.34
N GLN A 60 -3.72 3.68 15.61
CA GLN A 60 -4.47 4.35 16.68
C GLN A 60 -4.13 5.84 16.75
N ALA A 61 -2.83 6.18 16.67
CA ALA A 61 -2.38 7.58 16.71
C ALA A 61 -2.82 8.39 15.48
N ALA A 62 -2.94 7.77 14.30
CA ALA A 62 -3.41 8.43 13.09
C ALA A 62 -4.94 8.57 13.09
N TYR A 63 -5.64 7.49 13.46
CA TYR A 63 -7.09 7.40 13.48
C TYR A 63 -7.73 8.36 14.50
N ALA A 64 -7.17 8.44 15.72
CA ALA A 64 -7.67 9.31 16.77
C ALA A 64 -7.57 10.82 16.48
N LYS A 65 -6.76 11.23 15.51
CA LYS A 65 -6.57 12.66 15.18
C LYS A 65 -7.70 13.29 14.39
N ASN A 66 -8.60 12.51 13.80
CA ASN A 66 -9.67 12.96 12.90
C ASN A 66 -9.19 13.89 11.76
N PHE A 67 -7.88 13.85 11.45
CA PHE A 67 -7.28 14.64 10.36
C PHE A 67 -7.37 13.91 9.03
N TYR A 68 -7.22 12.58 9.06
CA TYR A 68 -7.35 11.73 7.90
C TYR A 68 -8.78 11.25 7.77
N GLU A 69 -9.29 11.32 6.56
CA GLU A 69 -10.62 10.81 6.25
C GLU A 69 -10.64 9.28 6.18
N ILE A 70 -9.49 8.69 5.88
CA ILE A 70 -9.26 7.24 5.96
C ILE A 70 -7.78 6.95 6.27
N VAL A 71 -7.55 5.86 7.00
CA VAL A 71 -6.22 5.34 7.32
C VAL A 71 -6.15 3.90 6.84
N PHE A 72 -5.26 3.62 5.89
CA PHE A 72 -4.94 2.26 5.46
C PHE A 72 -3.69 1.75 6.16
N VAL A 73 -3.60 0.44 6.31
CA VAL A 73 -2.40 -0.28 6.72
C VAL A 73 -1.94 -1.11 5.53
N VAL A 74 -0.64 -1.04 5.21
CA VAL A 74 0.00 -1.90 4.20
C VAL A 74 1.05 -2.74 4.90
N CYS A 75 0.89 -4.05 4.86
CA CYS A 75 1.78 -4.98 5.56
C CYS A 75 1.99 -6.28 4.77
N ASP A 76 3.08 -6.95 5.09
CA ASP A 76 3.38 -8.26 4.54
C ASP A 76 2.61 -9.35 5.32
N LYS A 77 2.07 -10.31 4.59
CA LYS A 77 1.65 -11.59 5.17
C LYS A 77 2.72 -12.63 4.87
N ASP A 78 3.75 -12.61 5.66
CA ASP A 78 4.89 -13.47 5.50
C ASP A 78 4.67 -14.92 6.02
N ARG A 79 5.76 -15.68 6.21
CA ARG A 79 5.72 -17.04 6.73
C ARG A 79 5.20 -17.17 8.16
N ASN A 80 5.17 -16.07 8.91
CA ASN A 80 4.59 -16.07 10.25
C ASN A 80 3.19 -15.46 10.21
N PRO A 81 2.15 -16.26 9.91
CA PRO A 81 0.78 -15.79 9.83
C PRO A 81 0.30 -15.18 11.16
N GLU A 82 0.90 -15.56 12.30
CA GLU A 82 0.53 -15.02 13.60
C GLU A 82 0.71 -13.51 13.69
N GLN A 83 1.75 -12.96 13.03
CA GLN A 83 2.00 -11.54 13.07
C GLN A 83 0.92 -10.77 12.31
N TYR A 84 0.53 -11.25 11.12
CA TYR A 84 -0.57 -10.69 10.35
C TYR A 84 -1.91 -10.81 11.08
N VAL A 85 -2.21 -11.98 11.65
CA VAL A 85 -3.43 -12.21 12.45
C VAL A 85 -3.47 -11.29 13.65
N ASN A 86 -2.35 -11.07 14.33
CA ASN A 86 -2.28 -10.14 15.45
C ASN A 86 -2.50 -8.68 15.04
N ILE A 87 -2.01 -8.26 13.85
CA ILE A 87 -2.32 -6.93 13.31
C ILE A 87 -3.83 -6.80 13.12
N ILE A 88 -4.47 -7.74 12.40
CA ILE A 88 -5.91 -7.74 12.16
C ILE A 88 -6.68 -7.66 13.47
N SER A 89 -6.39 -8.55 14.43
CA SER A 89 -7.06 -8.58 15.72
C SER A 89 -6.97 -7.23 16.46
N LYS A 90 -5.80 -6.62 16.52
CA LYS A 90 -5.62 -5.33 17.20
C LYS A 90 -6.26 -4.17 16.47
N LEU A 91 -6.39 -4.23 15.16
CA LEU A 91 -7.15 -3.23 14.41
C LEU A 91 -8.66 -3.43 14.61
N ASP A 92 -9.12 -4.67 14.68
CA ASP A 92 -10.51 -4.99 15.02
C ASP A 92 -10.87 -4.55 16.46
N ASP A 93 -9.93 -4.61 17.42
CA ASP A 93 -10.13 -4.05 18.77
C ASP A 93 -10.40 -2.53 18.74
N ILE A 94 -9.89 -1.82 17.72
CA ILE A 94 -10.07 -0.36 17.55
C ILE A 94 -11.32 -0.03 16.76
N LEU A 95 -11.59 -0.79 15.70
CA LEU A 95 -12.60 -0.48 14.69
C LEU A 95 -13.93 -1.22 14.91
N GLY A 96 -13.89 -2.33 15.62
CA GLY A 96 -14.96 -3.33 15.72
C GLY A 96 -14.64 -4.63 14.96
N PRO A 97 -15.25 -5.76 15.36
CA PRO A 97 -14.96 -7.08 14.83
C PRO A 97 -15.08 -7.14 13.29
N GLY A 98 -14.08 -7.75 12.64
CA GLY A 98 -14.08 -7.99 11.20
C GLY A 98 -13.90 -6.76 10.31
N LYS A 99 -13.71 -5.55 10.88
CA LYS A 99 -13.61 -4.29 10.12
C LYS A 99 -12.20 -4.00 9.62
N ALA A 100 -11.18 -4.56 10.23
CA ALA A 100 -9.79 -4.38 9.80
C ALA A 100 -9.58 -4.76 8.33
N LYS A 101 -10.31 -5.76 7.80
CA LYS A 101 -10.25 -6.20 6.40
C LYS A 101 -10.57 -5.10 5.39
N GLU A 102 -11.35 -4.07 5.79
CA GLU A 102 -11.74 -2.96 4.91
C GLU A 102 -10.56 -2.02 4.62
N ILE A 103 -9.57 -1.99 5.53
CA ILE A 103 -8.47 -1.03 5.48
C ILE A 103 -7.08 -1.66 5.46
N VAL A 104 -6.98 -2.99 5.62
CA VAL A 104 -5.70 -3.69 5.55
C VAL A 104 -5.41 -4.16 4.14
N ILE A 105 -4.31 -3.66 3.60
CA ILE A 105 -3.73 -4.06 2.32
C ILE A 105 -2.57 -4.99 2.63
N PHE A 106 -2.61 -6.18 2.07
CA PHE A 106 -1.56 -7.17 2.29
C PHE A 106 -0.82 -7.54 1.02
N THR A 107 0.42 -7.97 1.19
CA THR A 107 1.23 -8.62 0.17
C THR A 107 1.81 -9.92 0.72
N CYS A 108 1.68 -11.00 -0.02
CA CYS A 108 2.20 -12.31 0.34
C CYS A 108 3.08 -12.85 -0.81
N PRO A 109 4.31 -13.25 -0.56
CA PRO A 109 5.00 -13.31 0.74
C PRO A 109 5.51 -11.95 1.24
N CYS A 110 5.70 -10.94 0.38
CA CYS A 110 6.15 -9.59 0.75
C CYS A 110 5.99 -8.60 -0.41
N THR A 111 6.09 -7.32 -0.11
CA THR A 111 5.95 -6.20 -1.06
C THR A 111 6.96 -6.25 -2.21
N LEU A 112 8.10 -6.95 -2.04
CA LEU A 112 9.05 -7.18 -3.12
C LEU A 112 8.42 -7.86 -4.34
N GLN A 113 7.41 -8.73 -4.15
CA GLN A 113 6.62 -9.32 -5.25
C GLN A 113 6.04 -8.24 -6.16
N VAL A 114 5.44 -7.20 -5.59
CA VAL A 114 4.84 -6.08 -6.33
C VAL A 114 5.92 -5.22 -6.97
N ILE A 115 7.00 -4.92 -6.24
CA ILE A 115 8.14 -4.14 -6.73
C ILE A 115 8.75 -4.80 -7.96
N LEU A 116 9.06 -6.09 -7.91
CA LEU A 116 9.70 -6.81 -9.02
C LEU A 116 8.77 -6.95 -10.23
N SER A 117 7.45 -6.97 -10.01
CA SER A 117 6.46 -7.01 -11.08
C SER A 117 6.49 -5.78 -12.00
N HIS A 118 7.13 -4.68 -11.61
CA HIS A 118 7.42 -3.55 -12.52
C HIS A 118 8.44 -3.91 -13.60
N PHE A 119 9.36 -4.82 -13.31
CA PHE A 119 10.51 -5.13 -14.17
C PHE A 119 10.29 -6.39 -15.02
N GLY A 120 9.53 -7.36 -14.52
CA GLY A 120 9.30 -8.62 -15.23
C GLY A 120 8.34 -9.54 -14.50
N ASP A 121 8.13 -10.70 -15.09
CA ASP A 121 7.33 -11.75 -14.48
C ASP A 121 8.15 -12.42 -13.38
N VAL A 122 7.54 -12.53 -12.21
CA VAL A 122 8.13 -13.12 -11.00
C VAL A 122 7.04 -13.70 -10.11
N GLN A 123 7.34 -14.81 -9.45
CA GLN A 123 6.48 -15.42 -8.45
C GLN A 123 7.32 -15.81 -7.24
N LEU A 124 7.36 -14.92 -6.25
CA LEU A 124 8.06 -15.20 -5.01
C LEU A 124 7.23 -16.17 -4.16
N THR A 125 7.88 -17.23 -3.68
CA THR A 125 7.25 -18.23 -2.80
C THR A 125 7.67 -18.06 -1.35
N THR A 126 8.53 -17.10 -1.06
CA THR A 126 9.08 -16.84 0.27
C THR A 126 9.60 -15.42 0.37
N GLN A 127 9.50 -14.83 1.55
CA GLN A 127 10.12 -13.54 1.88
C GLN A 127 11.63 -13.64 2.16
N ALA A 128 12.22 -14.85 2.17
CA ALA A 128 13.64 -15.01 2.47
C ALA A 128 14.50 -14.27 1.43
N LYS A 129 15.22 -13.25 1.88
CA LYS A 129 16.01 -12.36 0.99
C LYS A 129 16.97 -13.10 0.07
N LYS A 130 17.58 -14.19 0.58
CA LYS A 130 18.48 -15.06 -0.22
C LYS A 130 17.76 -15.71 -1.41
N ALA A 131 16.51 -16.11 -1.22
CA ALA A 131 15.74 -16.76 -2.30
C ALA A 131 15.36 -15.78 -3.42
N ALA A 132 15.23 -14.51 -3.10
CA ALA A 132 14.88 -13.47 -4.09
C ALA A 132 16.12 -12.86 -4.80
N ARG A 133 17.35 -13.17 -4.39
CA ARG A 133 18.58 -12.51 -4.90
C ARG A 133 18.73 -12.62 -6.41
N ASP A 134 18.52 -13.81 -6.95
CA ASP A 134 18.70 -14.05 -8.39
C ASP A 134 17.64 -13.29 -9.20
N ASP A 135 16.39 -13.27 -8.75
CA ASP A 135 15.32 -12.51 -9.38
C ASP A 135 15.57 -11.01 -9.28
N VAL A 136 15.98 -10.50 -8.11
CA VAL A 136 16.34 -9.10 -7.94
C VAL A 136 17.48 -8.72 -8.88
N GLN A 137 18.55 -9.49 -8.93
CA GLN A 137 19.67 -9.21 -9.82
C GLN A 137 19.28 -9.27 -11.28
N ARG A 138 18.56 -10.30 -11.68
CA ARG A 138 18.08 -10.50 -13.06
C ARG A 138 17.17 -9.37 -13.54
N LEU A 139 16.28 -8.90 -12.68
CA LEU A 139 15.24 -7.92 -13.03
C LEU A 139 15.68 -6.47 -12.81
N THR A 140 16.58 -6.22 -11.86
CA THR A 140 16.91 -4.86 -11.42
C THR A 140 18.40 -4.52 -11.50
N ASP A 141 19.28 -5.45 -11.86
CA ASP A 141 20.75 -5.32 -11.83
C ASP A 141 21.32 -4.97 -10.44
N VAL A 142 20.58 -5.26 -9.36
CA VAL A 142 21.05 -5.09 -7.98
C VAL A 142 21.55 -6.42 -7.44
N ALA A 143 22.88 -6.52 -7.32
CA ALA A 143 23.54 -7.73 -6.83
C ALA A 143 23.43 -7.85 -5.30
N ASN A 144 23.52 -9.10 -4.81
CA ASN A 144 23.60 -9.42 -3.37
C ASN A 144 22.50 -8.76 -2.53
N TYR A 145 21.27 -8.79 -3.04
CA TYR A 145 20.12 -8.19 -2.36
C TYR A 145 19.94 -8.76 -0.95
N ASP A 146 19.81 -7.86 0.01
CA ASP A 146 19.62 -8.17 1.44
C ASP A 146 18.65 -7.17 2.12
N ALA A 147 17.82 -6.50 1.32
CA ALA A 147 16.84 -5.49 1.72
C ALA A 147 17.43 -4.29 2.48
N HIS A 148 18.71 -3.98 2.29
CA HIS A 148 19.26 -2.74 2.80
C HIS A 148 18.60 -1.52 2.17
N GLN A 149 18.41 -0.46 2.94
CA GLN A 149 17.69 0.73 2.48
C GLN A 149 18.21 1.30 1.16
N ASP A 150 19.52 1.29 0.94
CA ASP A 150 20.14 1.82 -0.28
C ASP A 150 19.85 0.94 -1.50
N GLN A 151 19.74 -0.39 -1.29
CA GLN A 151 19.31 -1.31 -2.34
C GLN A 151 17.84 -1.07 -2.70
N LEU A 152 16.97 -0.91 -1.70
CA LEU A 152 15.55 -0.59 -1.89
C LEU A 152 15.36 0.74 -2.61
N LYS A 153 16.07 1.80 -2.19
CA LYS A 153 16.07 3.10 -2.88
C LYS A 153 16.50 2.95 -4.34
N THR A 154 17.57 2.19 -4.59
CA THR A 154 18.10 1.95 -5.94
C THR A 154 17.07 1.24 -6.81
N ILE A 155 16.45 0.17 -6.31
CA ILE A 155 15.42 -0.57 -7.04
C ILE A 155 14.22 0.34 -7.32
N CYS A 156 13.68 0.99 -6.30
CA CYS A 156 12.50 1.85 -6.44
C CYS A 156 12.76 3.04 -7.38
N SER A 157 13.98 3.61 -7.39
CA SER A 157 14.32 4.71 -8.32
C SER A 157 14.28 4.30 -9.80
N LYS A 158 14.46 3.01 -10.11
CA LYS A 158 14.36 2.45 -11.46
C LYS A 158 12.91 2.21 -11.91
N ILE A 159 11.94 2.31 -11.01
CA ILE A 159 10.52 2.17 -11.34
C ILE A 159 10.06 3.41 -12.11
N HIS A 160 9.51 3.22 -13.30
CA HIS A 160 8.99 4.28 -14.15
C HIS A 160 7.47 4.15 -14.33
N TYR A 161 6.79 5.26 -14.53
CA TYR A 161 5.34 5.28 -14.76
C TYR A 161 4.90 4.32 -15.88
N ARG A 162 5.70 4.20 -16.95
CA ARG A 162 5.42 3.28 -18.06
C ARG A 162 5.36 1.80 -17.65
N SER A 163 6.02 1.41 -16.55
CA SER A 163 5.97 0.04 -16.03
C SER A 163 4.77 -0.23 -15.14
N TYR A 164 4.05 0.81 -14.74
CA TYR A 164 2.96 0.71 -13.77
C TYR A 164 1.79 -0.14 -14.29
N GLU A 165 1.34 0.11 -15.51
CA GLU A 165 0.25 -0.70 -16.10
C GLU A 165 0.66 -2.17 -16.30
N LYS A 166 1.92 -2.43 -16.70
CA LYS A 166 2.43 -3.80 -16.81
C LYS A 166 2.48 -4.51 -15.45
N MET A 167 2.90 -3.78 -14.42
CA MET A 167 2.87 -4.28 -13.05
C MET A 167 1.43 -4.64 -12.64
N LYS A 168 0.45 -3.75 -12.84
CA LYS A 168 -0.95 -4.06 -12.52
C LYS A 168 -1.46 -5.32 -13.24
N GLN A 169 -1.13 -5.47 -14.53
CA GLN A 169 -1.50 -6.67 -15.29
C GLN A 169 -0.90 -7.96 -14.70
N ARG A 170 0.35 -7.94 -14.24
CA ARG A 170 1.01 -9.08 -13.60
C ARG A 170 0.41 -9.39 -12.24
N ILE A 171 0.20 -8.36 -11.43
CA ILE A 171 -0.40 -8.50 -10.09
C ILE A 171 -1.86 -8.98 -10.17
N ALA A 172 -2.61 -8.59 -11.20
CA ALA A 172 -3.98 -9.05 -11.42
C ALA A 172 -4.09 -10.57 -11.69
N GLN A 173 -2.97 -11.26 -11.98
CA GLN A 173 -2.92 -12.72 -12.12
C GLN A 173 -2.70 -13.43 -10.78
N LEU A 174 -2.38 -12.69 -9.73
CA LEU A 174 -2.18 -13.26 -8.39
C LEU A 174 -3.53 -13.44 -7.68
N SER A 175 -3.56 -14.34 -6.73
CA SER A 175 -4.70 -14.51 -5.85
C SER A 175 -4.91 -13.26 -4.97
N THR A 176 -6.15 -13.00 -4.61
CA THR A 176 -6.51 -12.02 -3.58
C THR A 176 -6.81 -12.68 -2.22
N CYS A 177 -6.72 -14.01 -2.15
CA CYS A 177 -6.83 -14.75 -0.89
C CYS A 177 -5.51 -14.66 -0.12
N PRO A 178 -5.52 -14.17 1.12
CA PRO A 178 -4.29 -14.03 1.89
C PRO A 178 -3.63 -15.39 2.23
N ASP A 179 -4.32 -16.51 2.05
CA ASP A 179 -3.76 -17.85 2.32
C ASP A 179 -2.99 -18.44 1.13
N ASP A 180 -3.08 -17.81 -0.02
CA ASP A 180 -2.34 -18.20 -1.23
C ASP A 180 -0.97 -17.50 -1.31
N ILE A 181 -0.01 -18.14 -2.02
CA ILE A 181 1.34 -17.59 -2.23
C ILE A 181 1.73 -17.78 -3.70
N PRO A 182 2.02 -16.71 -4.44
CA PRO A 182 1.90 -15.30 -4.06
C PRO A 182 0.46 -14.77 -4.15
N SER A 183 0.13 -13.79 -3.28
CA SER A 183 -1.19 -13.16 -3.27
C SER A 183 -1.12 -11.71 -2.80
N THR A 184 -2.14 -10.88 -3.16
CA THR A 184 -2.23 -9.49 -2.70
C THR A 184 -3.58 -8.87 -3.03
N ASN A 185 -4.04 -7.93 -2.21
CA ASN A 185 -5.19 -7.07 -2.52
C ASN A 185 -4.78 -5.63 -2.86
N ILE A 186 -3.50 -5.36 -3.14
CA ILE A 186 -2.96 -4.00 -3.34
C ILE A 186 -3.60 -3.25 -4.51
N LEU A 187 -4.13 -3.97 -5.52
CA LEU A 187 -4.81 -3.32 -6.65
C LEU A 187 -6.08 -2.58 -6.21
N SER A 188 -6.73 -3.01 -5.12
CA SER A 188 -7.87 -2.27 -4.55
C SER A 188 -7.44 -0.89 -4.07
N LEU A 189 -6.31 -0.80 -3.35
CA LEU A 189 -5.76 0.49 -2.91
C LEU A 189 -5.38 1.38 -4.11
N PHE A 190 -4.73 0.81 -5.13
CA PHE A 190 -4.41 1.59 -6.32
C PHE A 190 -5.65 2.12 -7.02
N GLY A 191 -6.70 1.29 -7.18
CA GLY A 191 -7.97 1.72 -7.74
C GLY A 191 -8.62 2.87 -6.95
N TYR A 192 -8.54 2.85 -5.62
CA TYR A 192 -8.99 3.95 -4.77
C TYR A 192 -8.20 5.23 -5.01
N LEU A 193 -6.87 5.14 -5.00
CA LEU A 193 -5.99 6.30 -5.16
C LEU A 193 -6.00 6.89 -6.58
N GLU A 194 -6.26 6.08 -7.62
CA GLU A 194 -6.42 6.53 -9.00
C GLU A 194 -7.78 7.19 -9.26
N SER A 195 -8.79 6.88 -8.44
CA SER A 195 -10.16 7.35 -8.65
C SER A 195 -10.26 8.87 -8.48
N GLN A 196 -10.84 9.53 -9.47
CA GLN A 196 -11.18 10.96 -9.39
C GLN A 196 -12.45 11.22 -8.55
N ASN A 197 -13.23 10.20 -8.24
CA ASN A 197 -14.41 10.28 -7.40
C ASN A 197 -14.08 9.79 -5.98
N PRO A 198 -14.09 10.67 -4.95
CA PRO A 198 -13.73 10.32 -3.59
C PRO A 198 -14.83 9.60 -2.79
N GLN A 199 -16.00 9.34 -3.36
CA GLN A 199 -17.13 8.68 -2.67
C GLN A 199 -16.78 7.29 -2.12
N TRP A 200 -15.75 6.63 -2.64
CA TRP A 200 -15.27 5.37 -2.08
C TRP A 200 -14.81 5.50 -0.61
N ILE A 201 -14.31 6.69 -0.21
CA ILE A 201 -13.95 6.97 1.19
C ILE A 201 -15.20 6.88 2.08
N ASP A 202 -16.28 7.53 1.64
CA ASP A 202 -17.54 7.54 2.38
C ASP A 202 -18.11 6.11 2.49
N GLY A 203 -18.04 5.33 1.39
CA GLY A 203 -18.47 3.94 1.37
C GLY A 203 -17.64 3.01 2.29
N ILE A 204 -16.32 3.23 2.44
CA ILE A 204 -15.53 2.47 3.42
C ILE A 204 -15.91 2.92 4.85
N ASN A 205 -16.01 4.22 5.10
CA ASN A 205 -16.37 4.74 6.41
C ASN A 205 -17.77 4.29 6.88
N GLU A 206 -18.72 4.16 5.97
CA GLU A 206 -20.04 3.57 6.26
C GLU A 206 -19.89 2.12 6.76
N ARG A 207 -19.08 1.29 6.09
CA ARG A 207 -18.82 -0.10 6.53
C ARG A 207 -18.05 -0.16 7.86
N LEU A 208 -17.11 0.79 8.09
CA LEU A 208 -16.41 0.89 9.37
C LEU A 208 -17.33 1.34 10.53
N SER A 209 -18.39 2.10 10.23
CA SER A 209 -19.32 2.65 11.23
C SER A 209 -20.57 1.76 11.43
N ALA A 210 -20.84 0.80 10.53
CA ALA A 210 -21.97 -0.09 10.66
C ALA A 210 -21.90 -0.89 11.99
N GLU A 211 -22.99 -0.92 12.73
CA GLU A 211 -23.13 -1.83 13.89
C GLU A 211 -23.55 -3.20 13.35
N ASP A 212 -22.87 -4.27 13.82
CA ASP A 212 -23.21 -5.66 13.50
C ASP A 212 -24.53 -6.10 14.14
#